data_c0d424ba9bbc8b150eaf3b60b97c4220
#
_entry.id   c0d424ba9bbc8b150eaf3b60b97c4220
#
_cell.length_a   1.000
_cell.length_b   1.000
_cell.length_c   1.000
_cell.angle_alpha   90.00
_cell.angle_beta   90.00
_cell.angle_gamma   90.00
#
_symmetry.space_group_name_H-M   'P 1'
#
loop_
_entity.id
_entity.type
_entity.pdbx_description
1 polymer ?
#
loop_
_entity_poly.entity_id
_entity_poly.type
_entity_poly.pdbx_seq_one_letter_code
_entity_poly.pdbx_strand_id
1 'polypeptide(L)'
;NVDPAATSRIDLAQLLNGGPPKDGIPSIDAPEFDTAATTPFQKEDIVIGVVLNGEAKAYPYNVMNWHEIVNDTVGGVNVTVTYCPLCDTIVAFERGNTTFGVSGKLYQSCLVMFDRNDDSLYAQPWAMGVIGLQVNQTLTRLPAVKTTWAAWVAQYPDSQILSTRTGYDRDYQRYPYGPYETNEQIIFPVRHQDQLTQHPKAIVSYVWQADDATPFNQFSGDS
;
A
#
# COMPACT_ATOMS: atom_id res chain seq x y z
N ASN A 1 8.87 23.66 -12.05
CA ASN A 1 9.83 22.88 -11.24
C ASN A 1 9.84 23.46 -9.84
N VAL A 2 9.13 22.83 -8.93
CA VAL A 2 9.18 23.17 -7.50
C VAL A 2 10.51 22.66 -6.97
N ASP A 3 11.26 23.50 -6.25
CA ASP A 3 12.49 23.07 -5.57
C ASP A 3 12.12 22.04 -4.49
N PRO A 4 12.51 20.78 -4.62
CA PRO A 4 12.15 19.76 -3.64
C PRO A 4 12.68 20.06 -2.22
N ALA A 5 13.81 20.76 -2.12
CA ALA A 5 14.41 21.13 -0.85
C ALA A 5 13.58 22.17 -0.09
N ALA A 6 12.91 23.09 -0.82
CA ALA A 6 12.06 24.13 -0.22
C ALA A 6 10.69 23.59 0.21
N THR A 7 10.28 22.41 -0.27
CA THR A 7 8.94 21.82 -0.10
C THR A 7 9.01 20.36 0.35
N SER A 8 9.97 20.00 1.18
CA SER A 8 10.13 18.66 1.70
C SER A 8 9.92 18.61 3.21
N ARG A 9 9.12 17.62 3.68
CA ARG A 9 8.96 17.28 5.09
C ARG A 9 10.00 16.26 5.58
N ILE A 10 10.60 15.52 4.66
CA ILE A 10 11.53 14.43 4.96
C ILE A 10 12.96 14.82 4.59
N ASP A 11 13.93 14.13 5.18
CA ASP A 11 15.31 14.23 4.78
C ASP A 11 15.50 13.58 3.41
N LEU A 12 15.80 14.39 2.40
CA LEU A 12 15.97 13.95 1.02
C LEU A 12 17.12 12.95 0.84
N ALA A 13 18.12 12.97 1.71
CA ALA A 13 19.20 11.98 1.69
C ALA A 13 18.72 10.55 1.98
N GLN A 14 17.53 10.42 2.57
CA GLN A 14 16.90 9.13 2.89
C GLN A 14 15.81 8.73 1.90
N LEU A 15 15.54 9.56 0.89
CA LEU A 15 14.68 9.20 -0.23
C LEU A 15 15.48 8.35 -1.21
N LEU A 16 15.35 7.05 -1.10
CA LEU A 16 16.15 6.09 -1.87
C LEU A 16 15.50 5.75 -3.21
N ASN A 17 16.32 5.34 -4.17
CA ASN A 17 15.83 4.77 -5.42
C ASN A 17 15.58 3.28 -5.19
N GLY A 18 14.34 2.84 -5.42
CA GLY A 18 13.91 1.45 -5.25
C GLY A 18 14.29 0.51 -6.42
N GLY A 19 14.89 1.05 -7.48
CA GLY A 19 15.26 0.32 -8.69
C GLY A 19 14.36 0.64 -9.88
N PRO A 20 13.06 0.30 -9.86
CA PRO A 20 12.15 0.68 -10.95
C PRO A 20 12.03 2.20 -11.09
N PRO A 21 11.88 2.73 -12.32
CA PRO A 21 11.58 4.14 -12.52
C PRO A 21 10.14 4.46 -12.07
N LYS A 22 9.76 5.73 -12.13
CA LYS A 22 8.37 6.19 -11.98
C LYS A 22 7.45 5.38 -12.91
N ASP A 23 6.37 4.81 -12.38
CA ASP A 23 5.47 3.85 -13.05
C ASP A 23 6.14 2.56 -13.57
N GLY A 24 7.37 2.27 -13.18
CA GLY A 24 8.03 1.00 -13.50
C GLY A 24 7.36 -0.21 -12.84
N ILE A 25 6.68 0.01 -11.71
CA ILE A 25 5.65 -0.87 -11.17
C ILE A 25 4.32 -0.18 -11.50
N PRO A 26 3.55 -0.69 -12.48
CA PRO A 26 2.36 0.02 -12.95
C PRO A 26 1.21 -0.11 -11.95
N SER A 27 0.60 1.01 -11.54
CA SER A 27 -0.67 0.99 -10.82
C SER A 27 -1.80 0.45 -11.70
N ILE A 28 -2.86 -0.09 -11.06
CA ILE A 28 -4.07 -0.49 -11.75
C ILE A 28 -5.07 0.67 -11.63
N ASP A 29 -5.37 1.32 -12.77
CA ASP A 29 -6.23 2.51 -12.82
C ASP A 29 -7.62 2.21 -13.41
N ALA A 30 -7.83 1.01 -13.96
CA ALA A 30 -9.11 0.49 -14.45
C ALA A 30 -9.28 -0.96 -13.98
N PRO A 31 -9.51 -1.19 -12.67
CA PRO A 31 -9.55 -2.53 -12.12
C PRO A 31 -10.78 -3.31 -12.62
N GLU A 32 -10.57 -4.56 -13.01
CA GLU A 32 -11.60 -5.55 -13.26
C GLU A 32 -11.73 -6.49 -12.06
N PHE A 33 -12.94 -7.00 -11.85
CA PHE A 33 -13.24 -7.84 -10.72
C PHE A 33 -13.85 -9.17 -11.14
N ASP A 34 -13.59 -10.18 -10.32
CA ASP A 34 -14.21 -11.51 -10.36
C ASP A 34 -15.16 -11.69 -9.17
N THR A 35 -16.02 -12.68 -9.25
CA THR A 35 -16.83 -13.15 -8.13
C THR A 35 -16.13 -14.30 -7.41
N ALA A 36 -16.66 -14.73 -6.27
CA ALA A 36 -16.16 -15.92 -5.56
C ALA A 36 -16.24 -17.21 -6.42
N ALA A 37 -17.14 -17.25 -7.40
CA ALA A 37 -17.31 -18.40 -8.29
C ALA A 37 -16.35 -18.40 -9.48
N THR A 38 -15.80 -17.24 -9.88
CA THR A 38 -14.99 -17.08 -11.10
C THR A 38 -13.53 -16.76 -10.83
N THR A 39 -13.19 -16.41 -9.60
CA THR A 39 -11.81 -16.06 -9.22
C THR A 39 -10.87 -17.28 -9.28
N PRO A 40 -9.62 -17.10 -9.74
CA PRO A 40 -8.61 -18.15 -9.68
C PRO A 40 -7.93 -18.29 -8.30
N PHE A 41 -8.18 -17.33 -7.39
CA PHE A 41 -7.52 -17.29 -6.09
C PHE A 41 -8.03 -18.37 -5.13
N GLN A 42 -7.13 -18.84 -4.28
CA GLN A 42 -7.42 -19.91 -3.32
C GLN A 42 -7.96 -19.33 -2.02
N LYS A 43 -8.56 -20.19 -1.21
CA LYS A 43 -9.16 -19.81 0.08
C LYS A 43 -8.17 -19.20 1.06
N GLU A 44 -6.93 -19.65 0.99
CA GLU A 44 -5.81 -19.26 1.85
C GLU A 44 -5.09 -17.99 1.39
N ASP A 45 -5.34 -17.54 0.14
CA ASP A 45 -4.71 -16.33 -0.40
C ASP A 45 -5.07 -15.12 0.45
N ILE A 46 -4.07 -14.31 0.74
CA ILE A 46 -4.24 -13.07 1.52
C ILE A 46 -4.84 -11.99 0.64
N VAL A 47 -5.80 -11.28 1.19
CA VAL A 47 -6.47 -10.15 0.55
C VAL A 47 -6.51 -8.94 1.45
N ILE A 48 -6.56 -7.77 0.82
CA ILE A 48 -6.94 -6.51 1.47
C ILE A 48 -8.43 -6.33 1.24
N GLY A 49 -9.22 -6.37 2.30
CA GLY A 49 -10.67 -6.14 2.23
C GLY A 49 -11.03 -4.69 2.52
N VAL A 50 -11.92 -4.11 1.72
CA VAL A 50 -12.47 -2.76 1.90
C VAL A 50 -13.98 -2.83 1.78
N VAL A 51 -14.68 -2.19 2.72
CA VAL A 51 -16.15 -2.03 2.68
C VAL A 51 -16.50 -0.56 2.82
N LEU A 52 -17.20 -0.03 1.84
CA LEU A 52 -17.70 1.35 1.88
C LEU A 52 -19.15 1.37 1.38
N ASN A 53 -20.01 2.05 2.11
CA ASN A 53 -21.42 2.23 1.75
C ASN A 53 -22.15 0.92 1.36
N GLY A 54 -21.78 -0.20 2.00
CA GLY A 54 -22.35 -1.51 1.76
C GLY A 54 -21.75 -2.31 0.58
N GLU A 55 -20.84 -1.73 -0.21
CA GLU A 55 -20.07 -2.44 -1.22
C GLU A 55 -18.77 -3.00 -0.61
N ALA A 56 -18.55 -4.32 -0.79
CA ALA A 56 -17.35 -5.01 -0.33
C ALA A 56 -16.48 -5.42 -1.52
N LYS A 57 -15.19 -5.10 -1.47
CA LYS A 57 -14.19 -5.52 -2.45
C LYS A 57 -12.95 -6.07 -1.79
N ALA A 58 -12.29 -7.01 -2.45
CA ALA A 58 -11.04 -7.62 -2.00
C ALA A 58 -9.93 -7.42 -3.05
N TYR A 59 -8.71 -7.16 -2.58
CA TYR A 59 -7.53 -6.94 -3.41
C TYR A 59 -6.45 -7.95 -3.01
N PRO A 60 -6.23 -9.03 -3.81
CA PRO A 60 -5.35 -10.11 -3.43
C PRO A 60 -3.89 -9.70 -3.48
N TYR A 61 -3.11 -10.14 -2.50
CA TYR A 61 -1.65 -9.90 -2.44
C TYR A 61 -0.93 -10.41 -3.69
N ASN A 62 -1.42 -11.49 -4.28
CA ASN A 62 -0.91 -12.02 -5.55
C ASN A 62 -0.82 -10.95 -6.65
N VAL A 63 -1.84 -10.09 -6.75
CA VAL A 63 -1.86 -8.97 -7.70
C VAL A 63 -1.13 -7.75 -7.11
N MET A 64 -1.39 -7.43 -5.84
CA MET A 64 -0.81 -6.26 -5.19
C MET A 64 0.72 -6.29 -5.11
N ASN A 65 1.34 -7.46 -5.03
CA ASN A 65 2.80 -7.64 -5.08
C ASN A 65 3.45 -7.13 -6.39
N TRP A 66 2.69 -7.07 -7.47
CA TRP A 66 3.16 -6.66 -8.79
C TRP A 66 2.76 -5.24 -9.18
N HIS A 67 1.78 -4.66 -8.47
CA HIS A 67 1.19 -3.38 -8.84
C HIS A 67 1.22 -2.35 -7.71
N GLU A 68 1.25 -2.78 -6.45
CA GLU A 68 1.33 -1.97 -5.22
C GLU A 68 0.19 -0.97 -5.02
N ILE A 69 -0.43 -0.46 -6.09
CA ILE A 69 -1.48 0.57 -6.07
C ILE A 69 -2.64 0.19 -6.99
N VAL A 70 -3.86 0.28 -6.46
CA VAL A 70 -5.11 0.18 -7.24
C VAL A 70 -5.94 1.44 -7.00
N ASN A 71 -6.21 2.19 -8.07
CA ASN A 71 -7.13 3.30 -8.07
C ASN A 71 -8.52 2.80 -8.48
N ASP A 72 -9.49 2.85 -7.57
CA ASP A 72 -10.81 2.25 -7.73
C ASP A 72 -11.92 3.21 -7.29
N THR A 73 -13.15 2.72 -7.37
CA THR A 73 -14.34 3.30 -6.73
C THR A 73 -15.07 2.20 -5.97
N VAL A 74 -15.31 2.40 -4.68
CA VAL A 74 -16.01 1.46 -3.80
C VAL A 74 -17.15 2.20 -3.13
N GLY A 75 -18.38 1.70 -3.23
CA GLY A 75 -19.56 2.33 -2.65
C GLY A 75 -19.77 3.79 -3.10
N GLY A 76 -19.37 4.11 -4.33
CA GLY A 76 -19.45 5.46 -4.89
C GLY A 76 -18.32 6.41 -4.41
N VAL A 77 -17.37 5.94 -3.62
CA VAL A 77 -16.22 6.71 -3.14
C VAL A 77 -14.99 6.38 -4.00
N ASN A 78 -14.31 7.40 -4.52
CA ASN A 78 -13.04 7.24 -5.21
C ASN A 78 -11.95 6.89 -4.20
N VAL A 79 -11.38 5.70 -4.31
CA VAL A 79 -10.39 5.17 -3.37
C VAL A 79 -9.08 4.82 -4.05
N THR A 80 -7.99 4.86 -3.31
CA THR A 80 -6.76 4.18 -3.68
C THR A 80 -6.46 3.15 -2.60
N VAL A 81 -6.30 1.89 -2.99
CA VAL A 81 -5.85 0.81 -2.14
C VAL A 81 -4.39 0.55 -2.42
N THR A 82 -3.57 0.54 -1.38
CA THR A 82 -2.11 0.43 -1.51
C THR A 82 -1.55 -0.69 -0.67
N TYR A 83 -0.51 -1.31 -1.18
CA TYR A 83 0.29 -2.31 -0.50
C TYR A 83 1.78 -2.08 -0.77
N CYS A 84 2.58 -2.12 0.27
CA CYS A 84 4.04 -2.10 0.14
C CYS A 84 4.62 -3.46 0.55
N PRO A 85 5.11 -4.28 -0.39
CA PRO A 85 5.67 -5.60 -0.08
C PRO A 85 6.91 -5.57 0.80
N LEU A 86 7.66 -4.45 0.78
CA LEU A 86 8.92 -4.32 1.54
C LEU A 86 8.68 -4.10 3.04
N CYS A 87 7.54 -3.51 3.43
CA CYS A 87 7.19 -3.25 4.83
C CYS A 87 5.84 -3.83 5.24
N ASP A 88 5.25 -4.70 4.41
CA ASP A 88 3.95 -5.38 4.60
C ASP A 88 2.83 -4.41 5.07
N THR A 89 2.84 -3.19 4.56
CA THR A 89 1.92 -2.15 4.99
C THR A 89 0.80 -1.97 3.98
N ILE A 90 -0.44 -2.04 4.44
CA ILE A 90 -1.65 -1.72 3.68
C ILE A 90 -2.20 -0.37 4.12
N VAL A 91 -2.62 0.45 3.17
CA VAL A 91 -3.37 1.69 3.43
C VAL A 91 -4.38 1.88 2.31
N ALA A 92 -5.65 2.11 2.66
CA ALA A 92 -6.65 2.62 1.75
C ALA A 92 -7.01 4.06 2.12
N PHE A 93 -7.27 4.90 1.13
CA PHE A 93 -7.63 6.29 1.36
C PHE A 93 -8.50 6.87 0.24
N GLU A 94 -9.24 7.93 0.56
CA GLU A 94 -9.94 8.71 -0.45
C GLU A 94 -8.93 9.47 -1.32
N ARG A 95 -9.08 9.35 -2.66
CA ARG A 95 -8.18 10.00 -3.60
C ARG A 95 -8.77 11.26 -4.26
N GLY A 96 -10.04 11.59 -4.00
CA GLY A 96 -10.73 12.66 -4.70
C GLY A 96 -10.75 12.42 -6.22
N ASN A 97 -10.33 13.40 -7.00
CA ASN A 97 -10.33 13.33 -8.47
C ASN A 97 -8.97 13.00 -9.08
N THR A 98 -7.96 12.68 -8.25
CA THR A 98 -6.64 12.25 -8.73
C THR A 98 -6.53 10.73 -8.77
N THR A 99 -5.43 10.23 -9.35
CA THR A 99 -4.95 8.86 -9.21
C THR A 99 -3.52 8.88 -8.70
N PHE A 100 -3.12 7.81 -8.03
CA PHE A 100 -1.76 7.65 -7.51
C PHE A 100 -1.00 6.59 -8.30
N GLY A 101 0.30 6.78 -8.44
CA GLY A 101 1.21 5.83 -9.05
C GLY A 101 2.43 5.55 -8.18
N VAL A 102 3.18 4.50 -8.53
CA VAL A 102 4.42 4.12 -7.87
C VAL A 102 5.55 5.02 -8.34
N SER A 103 6.17 5.77 -7.43
CA SER A 103 7.21 6.76 -7.80
C SER A 103 8.56 6.12 -8.13
N GLY A 104 8.78 4.84 -7.78
CA GLY A 104 10.09 4.20 -7.79
C GLY A 104 11.01 4.64 -6.66
N LYS A 105 10.51 5.44 -5.72
CA LYS A 105 11.23 5.89 -4.54
C LYS A 105 10.73 5.18 -3.28
N LEU A 106 11.64 5.06 -2.31
CA LEU A 106 11.38 4.51 -0.99
C LEU A 106 11.82 5.49 0.08
N TYR A 107 11.06 5.55 1.16
CA TYR A 107 11.44 6.24 2.38
C TYR A 107 11.28 5.29 3.57
N GLN A 108 12.36 5.04 4.30
CA GLN A 108 12.39 4.06 5.40
C GLN A 108 11.89 2.67 4.96
N SER A 109 12.37 2.19 3.81
CA SER A 109 11.97 0.90 3.19
C SER A 109 10.48 0.77 2.84
N CYS A 110 9.74 1.87 2.84
CA CYS A 110 8.31 1.89 2.49
C CYS A 110 8.05 2.67 1.20
N LEU A 111 6.98 2.29 0.52
CA LEU A 111 6.50 2.88 -0.73
C LEU A 111 6.32 4.40 -0.61
N VAL A 112 6.87 5.12 -1.58
CA VAL A 112 6.54 6.51 -1.85
C VAL A 112 5.72 6.57 -3.13
N MET A 113 4.49 7.06 -3.01
CA MET A 113 3.55 7.25 -4.12
C MET A 113 3.74 8.64 -4.74
N PHE A 114 3.25 8.84 -5.94
CA PHE A 114 3.11 10.17 -6.52
C PHE A 114 1.67 10.45 -6.95
N ASP A 115 1.23 11.68 -6.78
CA ASP A 115 -0.04 12.19 -7.31
C ASP A 115 0.12 12.51 -8.80
N ARG A 116 -0.78 12.01 -9.65
CA ARG A 116 -0.70 12.21 -11.11
C ARG A 116 -1.11 13.61 -11.56
N ASN A 117 -1.74 14.42 -10.69
CA ASN A 117 -2.13 15.78 -11.05
C ASN A 117 -0.95 16.76 -10.97
N ASP A 118 -0.06 16.60 -9.96
CA ASP A 118 0.98 17.60 -9.69
C ASP A 118 2.35 17.03 -9.34
N ASP A 119 2.51 15.70 -9.43
CA ASP A 119 3.74 14.96 -9.12
C ASP A 119 4.21 15.07 -7.65
N SER A 120 3.38 15.57 -6.74
CA SER A 120 3.70 15.56 -5.32
C SER A 120 3.89 14.13 -4.82
N LEU A 121 4.89 13.93 -3.95
CA LEU A 121 5.21 12.64 -3.38
C LEU A 121 4.57 12.45 -2.01
N TYR A 122 4.02 11.25 -1.79
CA TYR A 122 3.36 10.85 -0.55
C TYR A 122 4.02 9.63 0.06
N ALA A 123 4.31 9.67 1.35
CA ALA A 123 4.73 8.49 2.10
C ALA A 123 3.49 7.62 2.38
N GLN A 124 3.44 6.43 1.77
CA GLN A 124 2.29 5.53 1.84
C GLN A 124 1.86 5.21 3.28
N PRO A 125 2.76 4.82 4.23
CA PRO A 125 2.34 4.50 5.59
C PRO A 125 1.76 5.70 6.35
N TRP A 126 2.14 6.91 5.97
CA TRP A 126 1.63 8.13 6.61
C TRP A 126 0.36 8.65 5.96
N ALA A 127 0.01 8.20 4.75
CA ALA A 127 -1.02 8.79 3.91
C ALA A 127 -0.87 10.33 3.83
N MET A 128 0.36 10.80 3.65
CA MET A 128 0.71 12.23 3.76
C MET A 128 1.69 12.64 2.67
N GLY A 129 1.44 13.82 2.11
CA GLY A 129 2.36 14.50 1.20
C GLY A 129 3.67 14.86 1.90
N VAL A 130 4.80 14.42 1.35
CA VAL A 130 6.13 14.61 1.92
C VAL A 130 7.04 15.48 1.07
N ILE A 131 6.77 15.60 -0.23
CA ILE A 131 7.53 16.45 -1.17
C ILE A 131 6.56 17.04 -2.20
N GLY A 132 6.75 18.29 -2.56
CA GLY A 132 6.00 18.97 -3.62
C GLY A 132 4.90 19.88 -3.09
N LEU A 133 3.91 20.19 -3.94
CA LEU A 133 2.85 21.15 -3.62
C LEU A 133 1.94 20.68 -2.49
N GLN A 134 1.81 19.35 -2.31
CA GLN A 134 0.94 18.74 -1.31
C GLN A 134 1.67 18.38 0.00
N VAL A 135 2.84 18.96 0.25
CA VAL A 135 3.56 18.75 1.52
C VAL A 135 2.64 19.07 2.73
N ASN A 136 2.64 18.15 3.71
CA ASN A 136 1.80 18.17 4.91
C ASN A 136 0.29 17.95 4.68
N GLN A 137 -0.18 17.78 3.45
CA GLN A 137 -1.55 17.36 3.20
C GLN A 137 -1.71 15.88 3.56
N THR A 138 -2.71 15.58 4.36
CA THR A 138 -3.07 14.21 4.73
C THR A 138 -4.22 13.71 3.87
N LEU A 139 -4.15 12.45 3.46
CA LEU A 139 -5.25 11.76 2.79
C LEU A 139 -6.19 11.17 3.84
N THR A 140 -7.49 11.22 3.59
CA THR A 140 -8.50 10.59 4.46
C THR A 140 -8.34 9.08 4.38
N ARG A 141 -7.89 8.45 5.47
CA ARG A 141 -7.75 7.00 5.55
C ARG A 141 -9.11 6.33 5.60
N LEU A 142 -9.21 5.19 4.93
CA LEU A 142 -10.39 4.34 4.90
C LEU A 142 -10.09 3.02 5.61
N PRO A 143 -11.10 2.39 6.23
CA PRO A 143 -10.94 1.07 6.82
C PRO A 143 -10.51 0.04 5.77
N ALA A 144 -9.43 -0.66 6.06
CA ALA A 144 -8.92 -1.77 5.26
C ALA A 144 -8.44 -2.88 6.20
N VAL A 145 -8.66 -4.13 5.82
CA VAL A 145 -8.29 -5.28 6.64
C VAL A 145 -7.48 -6.29 5.83
N LYS A 146 -6.39 -6.80 6.43
CA LYS A 146 -5.64 -7.95 5.93
C LYS A 146 -6.27 -9.22 6.47
N THR A 147 -6.69 -10.12 5.57
CA THR A 147 -7.32 -11.39 5.95
C THR A 147 -7.14 -12.43 4.83
N THR A 148 -7.58 -13.67 5.05
CA THR A 148 -7.67 -14.68 3.98
C THR A 148 -8.91 -14.47 3.14
N TRP A 149 -8.86 -14.90 1.86
CA TRP A 149 -10.03 -14.85 0.99
C TRP A 149 -11.21 -15.64 1.58
N ALA A 150 -10.96 -16.81 2.20
CA ALA A 150 -12.01 -17.60 2.86
C ALA A 150 -12.71 -16.82 3.98
N ALA A 151 -11.95 -16.18 4.85
CA ALA A 151 -12.53 -15.41 5.96
C ALA A 151 -13.29 -14.19 5.47
N TRP A 152 -12.76 -13.53 4.42
CA TRP A 152 -13.41 -12.38 3.81
C TRP A 152 -14.76 -12.74 3.17
N VAL A 153 -14.80 -13.75 2.29
CA VAL A 153 -16.04 -14.14 1.59
C VAL A 153 -17.08 -14.75 2.53
N ALA A 154 -16.65 -15.36 3.66
CA ALA A 154 -17.58 -15.82 4.67
C ALA A 154 -18.35 -14.68 5.35
N GLN A 155 -17.71 -13.51 5.49
CA GLN A 155 -18.33 -12.31 6.05
C GLN A 155 -19.06 -11.48 4.98
N TYR A 156 -18.55 -11.46 3.74
CA TYR A 156 -19.08 -10.69 2.62
C TYR A 156 -19.27 -11.59 1.38
N PRO A 157 -20.32 -12.43 1.36
CA PRO A 157 -20.51 -13.44 0.29
C PRO A 157 -20.63 -12.86 -1.11
N ASP A 158 -21.16 -11.64 -1.22
CA ASP A 158 -21.34 -10.93 -2.49
C ASP A 158 -20.14 -10.05 -2.87
N SER A 159 -19.05 -10.15 -2.11
CA SER A 159 -17.83 -9.36 -2.37
C SER A 159 -17.23 -9.72 -3.72
N GLN A 160 -16.76 -8.70 -4.41
CA GLN A 160 -15.94 -8.85 -5.60
C GLN A 160 -14.46 -8.91 -5.21
N ILE A 161 -13.66 -9.62 -6.02
CA ILE A 161 -12.21 -9.72 -5.84
C ILE A 161 -11.50 -9.23 -7.10
N LEU A 162 -10.46 -8.40 -6.94
CA LEU A 162 -9.66 -7.87 -8.04
C LEU A 162 -9.14 -9.02 -8.90
N SER A 163 -9.41 -8.93 -10.20
CA SER A 163 -9.05 -9.95 -11.19
C SER A 163 -7.56 -9.89 -11.55
N THR A 164 -7.07 -11.01 -12.10
CA THR A 164 -5.76 -11.07 -12.78
C THR A 164 -5.77 -10.41 -14.17
N ARG A 165 -6.93 -9.99 -14.68
CA ARG A 165 -7.08 -9.27 -15.97
C ARG A 165 -6.71 -7.79 -15.80
N THR A 166 -5.48 -7.50 -15.48
CA THR A 166 -4.98 -6.16 -15.18
C THR A 166 -4.50 -5.38 -16.41
N GLY A 167 -4.47 -6.03 -17.58
CA GLY A 167 -3.86 -5.48 -18.78
C GLY A 167 -2.32 -5.66 -18.85
N TYR A 168 -1.72 -6.27 -17.83
CA TYR A 168 -0.28 -6.52 -17.77
C TYR A 168 0.01 -8.01 -17.72
N ASP A 169 1.05 -8.44 -18.46
CA ASP A 169 1.54 -9.81 -18.44
C ASP A 169 2.43 -10.01 -17.20
N ARG A 170 1.86 -10.64 -16.18
CA ARG A 170 2.52 -10.95 -14.89
C ARG A 170 2.17 -12.35 -14.43
N ASP A 171 3.12 -13.02 -13.83
CA ASP A 171 2.90 -14.30 -13.15
C ASP A 171 2.43 -14.06 -11.71
N TYR A 172 1.12 -13.94 -11.53
CA TYR A 172 0.50 -13.68 -10.22
C TYR A 172 0.56 -14.86 -9.25
N GLN A 173 1.07 -16.02 -9.67
CA GLN A 173 1.34 -17.14 -8.78
C GLN A 173 2.74 -17.03 -8.15
N ARG A 174 3.60 -16.17 -8.69
CA ARG A 174 4.97 -15.98 -8.22
C ARG A 174 5.10 -14.70 -7.40
N TYR A 175 5.72 -14.81 -6.22
CA TYR A 175 6.13 -13.64 -5.44
C TYR A 175 7.36 -12.97 -6.11
N PRO A 176 7.29 -11.67 -6.48
CA PRO A 176 8.33 -11.02 -7.28
C PRO A 176 9.61 -10.70 -6.52
N TYR A 177 9.58 -10.66 -5.20
CA TYR A 177 10.70 -10.26 -4.34
C TYR A 177 11.54 -11.46 -3.85
N GLY A 178 11.40 -12.64 -4.45
CA GLY A 178 12.16 -13.85 -4.10
C GLY A 178 11.93 -14.29 -2.65
N PRO A 179 13.00 -14.58 -1.87
CA PRO A 179 12.85 -15.06 -0.49
C PRO A 179 12.65 -13.92 0.53
N TYR A 180 12.30 -12.70 0.10
CA TYR A 180 12.28 -11.53 0.99
C TYR A 180 11.33 -11.70 2.19
N GLU A 181 10.18 -12.34 2.02
CA GLU A 181 9.23 -12.58 3.12
C GLU A 181 9.77 -13.54 4.19
N THR A 182 10.66 -14.45 3.82
CA THR A 182 11.11 -15.56 4.67
C THR A 182 12.50 -15.37 5.26
N ASN A 183 13.25 -14.34 4.85
CA ASN A 183 14.58 -14.05 5.37
C ASN A 183 14.57 -12.79 6.25
N GLU A 184 15.64 -12.62 7.06
CA GLU A 184 15.81 -11.46 7.96
C GLU A 184 16.34 -10.21 7.27
N GLN A 185 16.75 -10.32 6.01
CA GLN A 185 17.39 -9.23 5.29
C GLN A 185 16.39 -8.10 4.99
N ILE A 186 16.71 -6.88 5.37
CA ILE A 186 16.07 -5.65 4.90
C ILE A 186 16.87 -5.15 3.71
N ILE A 187 16.24 -5.09 2.51
CA ILE A 187 16.93 -4.72 1.26
C ILE A 187 17.31 -3.24 1.27
N PHE A 188 16.41 -2.37 1.79
CA PHE A 188 16.64 -0.94 1.85
C PHE A 188 16.79 -0.49 3.29
N PRO A 189 17.80 0.34 3.62
CA PRO A 189 18.08 0.72 5.00
C PRO A 189 16.93 1.51 5.62
N VAL A 190 16.74 1.28 6.92
CA VAL A 190 15.84 2.03 7.79
C VAL A 190 16.63 2.67 8.91
N ARG A 191 16.15 3.81 9.46
CA ARG A 191 16.75 4.44 10.64
C ARG A 191 16.62 3.53 11.84
N HIS A 192 17.61 3.57 12.72
CA HIS A 192 17.59 2.88 14.01
C HIS A 192 17.39 1.36 13.92
N GLN A 193 17.78 0.76 12.79
CA GLN A 193 17.73 -0.70 12.63
C GLN A 193 18.57 -1.41 13.69
N ASP A 194 19.65 -0.79 14.15
CA ASP A 194 20.51 -1.24 15.24
C ASP A 194 19.85 -1.25 16.62
N GLN A 195 18.71 -0.57 16.78
CA GLN A 195 17.94 -0.50 18.01
C GLN A 195 16.78 -1.50 18.07
N LEU A 196 16.56 -2.29 17.00
CA LEU A 196 15.52 -3.30 16.97
C LEU A 196 15.82 -4.39 17.99
N THR A 197 14.86 -4.65 18.87
CA THR A 197 14.90 -5.74 19.86
C THR A 197 14.17 -7.00 19.40
N GLN A 198 13.41 -6.92 18.31
CA GLN A 198 12.64 -7.99 17.72
C GLN A 198 13.15 -8.32 16.33
N HIS A 199 12.62 -9.40 15.72
CA HIS A 199 12.89 -9.75 14.34
C HIS A 199 12.60 -8.54 13.43
N PRO A 200 13.49 -8.19 12.46
CA PRO A 200 13.32 -7.00 11.62
C PRO A 200 12.01 -6.93 10.85
N LYS A 201 11.38 -8.08 10.61
CA LYS A 201 10.08 -8.23 9.93
C LYS A 201 8.99 -8.79 10.85
N ALA A 202 9.10 -8.53 12.16
CA ALA A 202 8.01 -8.86 13.08
C ALA A 202 6.75 -8.08 12.69
N ILE A 203 5.63 -8.79 12.62
CA ILE A 203 4.33 -8.14 12.38
C ILE A 203 3.97 -7.36 13.65
N VAL A 204 3.70 -6.07 13.47
CA VAL A 204 3.25 -5.19 14.55
C VAL A 204 1.90 -4.59 14.18
N SER A 205 1.05 -4.41 15.19
CA SER A 205 -0.19 -3.66 15.04
C SER A 205 -0.02 -2.29 15.70
N TYR A 206 -0.54 -1.26 15.07
CA TYR A 206 -0.54 0.09 15.65
C TYR A 206 -1.93 0.71 15.52
N VAL A 207 -2.27 1.57 16.48
CA VAL A 207 -3.49 2.37 16.45
C VAL A 207 -3.09 3.80 16.13
N TRP A 208 -3.63 4.34 15.05
CA TRP A 208 -3.45 5.74 14.70
C TRP A 208 -4.53 6.58 15.41
N GLN A 209 -4.10 7.56 16.18
CA GLN A 209 -5.00 8.57 16.72
C GLN A 209 -4.81 9.89 15.95
N ALA A 210 -5.91 10.46 15.46
CA ALA A 210 -5.88 11.62 14.56
C ALA A 210 -5.22 12.87 15.16
N ASP A 211 -5.22 12.98 16.50
CA ASP A 211 -4.69 14.14 17.22
C ASP A 211 -3.21 14.03 17.61
N ASP A 212 -2.57 12.90 17.33
CA ASP A 212 -1.17 12.67 17.70
C ASP A 212 -0.26 12.97 16.50
N ALA A 213 0.28 14.20 16.47
CA ALA A 213 1.27 14.62 15.47
C ALA A 213 2.66 13.96 15.69
N THR A 214 2.79 13.07 16.66
CA THR A 214 4.00 12.32 16.93
C THR A 214 4.08 11.05 16.08
N PRO A 215 5.16 10.86 15.32
CA PRO A 215 5.31 9.65 14.53
C PRO A 215 5.60 8.45 15.45
N PHE A 216 4.76 7.43 15.33
CA PHE A 216 5.02 6.06 15.76
C PHE A 216 5.46 5.83 17.21
N ASN A 217 4.52 5.64 18.12
CA ASN A 217 4.76 4.81 19.29
C ASN A 217 4.52 3.34 18.92
N GLN A 218 5.59 2.56 18.95
CA GLN A 218 5.57 1.11 18.79
C GLN A 218 4.92 0.50 20.03
N PHE A 219 3.76 -0.12 19.88
CA PHE A 219 3.20 -0.97 20.94
C PHE A 219 3.72 -2.40 20.74
N SER A 220 4.62 -2.82 21.61
CA SER A 220 4.92 -4.24 21.78
C SER A 220 3.75 -4.89 22.52
N GLY A 221 2.98 -5.71 21.83
CA GLY A 221 1.99 -6.57 22.48
C GLY A 221 2.72 -7.71 23.18
N ASP A 222 2.89 -7.63 24.50
CA ASP A 222 3.14 -8.80 25.31
C ASP A 222 1.79 -9.55 25.48
N SER A 223 1.73 -10.78 25.00
CA SER A 223 0.72 -11.76 25.36
C SER A 223 1.37 -13.05 25.77
#